data_e7f3a473815868d2723056c204e07e33
#
_entry.id   e7f3a473815868d2723056c204e07e33
#
_cell.length_a   1.000
_cell.length_b   1.000
_cell.length_c   1.000
_cell.angle_alpha   90.00
_cell.angle_beta   90.00
_cell.angle_gamma   90.00
#
_symmetry.space_group_name_H-M   'P 1'
#
loop_
_entity.id
_entity.type
_entity.pdbx_description
1 polymer ?
#
loop_
_entity_poly.entity_id
_entity_poly.type
_entity_poly.pdbx_seq_one_letter_code
_entity_poly.pdbx_strand_id
1 'polypeptide(L)'
;MALQIPTQCNTMCYTSITEQKMRIFKNAWFERFAHKNKISDQSLREIVKQADNGLISANLGNGVIKQRLPRVGGGKSGGYRTIIFYRVGMRAFFVYAYAKNERENITATEESAFRKAAPHVLNLTDEQLAQLILQGQFTEVPNE
;
A
#
# COMPACT_ATOMS: atom_id res chain seq x y z
N MET A 1 1.53 43.02 7.36
CA MET A 1 1.40 42.67 7.23
C MET A 1 1.61 41.72 7.09
N ALA A 2 1.86 41.85 6.92
CA ALA A 2 2.11 41.00 6.77
C ALA A 2 2.42 40.09 6.66
N LEU A 3 2.55 40.12 6.45
CA LEU A 3 2.83 39.33 6.42
C LEU A 3 3.00 38.43 6.34
N GLN A 4 3.06 38.47 6.32
CA GLN A 4 3.21 37.77 6.31
C GLN A 4 3.28 36.77 6.15
N ILE A 5 3.46 36.99 5.96
CA ILE A 5 3.56 36.22 5.86
C ILE A 5 3.81 35.34 5.73
N PRO A 6 3.92 35.50 5.60
CA PRO A 6 4.14 34.67 5.47
C PRO A 6 4.46 33.91 5.56
N THR A 7 4.61 34.12 5.53
CA THR A 7 4.83 33.57 5.71
C THR A 7 4.83 32.70 5.81
N GLN A 8 4.95 32.72 5.80
CA GLN A 8 4.90 32.17 5.88
C GLN A 8 4.78 31.29 5.77
N CYS A 9 4.84 31.29 5.55
CA CYS A 9 4.75 30.74 5.43
C CYS A 9 5.04 30.13 5.20
N ASN A 10 5.53 30.18 4.89
CA ASN A 10 5.87 29.85 4.73
C ASN A 10 6.26 29.14 5.02
N THR A 11 6.61 29.21 5.02
CA THR A 11 7.11 28.54 5.43
C THR A 11 6.83 27.69 6.17
N MET A 12 6.87 27.56 6.54
CA MET A 12 6.40 26.63 7.27
C MET A 12 5.56 25.65 6.69
N CYS A 13 4.95 25.92 5.84
CA CYS A 13 4.03 25.06 5.23
C CYS A 13 4.66 24.04 4.40
N TYR A 14 5.68 24.33 3.73
CA TYR A 14 6.28 23.29 2.95
C TYR A 14 7.02 22.29 3.80
N THR A 15 7.16 22.59 5.05
CA THR A 15 7.64 21.60 5.97
C THR A 15 6.71 20.41 6.01
N SER A 16 5.42 20.66 5.98
CA SER A 16 4.46 19.57 5.97
C SER A 16 4.57 18.76 4.70
N ILE A 17 4.97 19.37 3.60
CA ILE A 17 5.17 18.62 2.37
C ILE A 17 6.31 17.63 2.53
N THR A 18 7.41 18.06 3.13
CA THR A 18 8.54 17.17 3.28
C THR A 18 8.29 16.08 4.31
N GLU A 19 7.33 16.32 5.21
CA GLU A 19 6.99 15.33 6.23
C GLU A 19 5.90 14.41 5.81
N GLN A 20 5.29 14.66 4.66
CA GLN A 20 4.23 13.79 4.18
C GLN A 20 4.84 12.49 3.69
N LYS A 21 4.59 11.44 4.41
CA LYS A 21 5.15 10.13 4.12
C LYS A 21 4.09 9.21 3.60
N MET A 22 4.52 8.26 2.80
CA MET A 22 3.66 7.19 2.35
C MET A 22 3.12 6.43 3.57
N ARG A 23 1.82 6.24 3.61
CA ARG A 23 1.19 5.41 4.62
C ARG A 23 0.84 4.07 4.01
N ILE A 24 1.16 3.01 4.72
CA ILE A 24 1.00 1.64 4.23
C ILE A 24 0.09 0.90 5.17
N PHE A 25 -0.87 0.18 4.61
CA PHE A 25 -1.86 -0.56 5.38
C PHE A 25 -1.99 -1.98 4.87
N LYS A 26 -2.45 -2.86 5.74
CA LYS A 26 -2.84 -4.23 5.39
C LYS A 26 -4.30 -4.38 5.75
N ASN A 27 -5.09 -4.99 4.86
CA ASN A 27 -6.44 -5.33 5.27
C ASN A 27 -6.38 -6.57 6.18
N ALA A 28 -7.52 -6.95 6.77
CA ALA A 28 -7.54 -8.05 7.74
C ALA A 28 -7.05 -9.35 7.11
N TRP A 29 -7.46 -9.60 5.87
CA TRP A 29 -7.02 -10.82 5.17
C TRP A 29 -5.50 -10.83 4.99
N PHE A 30 -4.94 -9.70 4.54
CA PHE A 30 -3.50 -9.62 4.28
C PHE A 30 -2.70 -9.71 5.57
N GLU A 31 -3.22 -9.13 6.65
CA GLU A 31 -2.55 -9.22 7.95
C GLU A 31 -2.40 -10.67 8.37
N ARG A 32 -3.46 -11.47 8.21
CA ARG A 32 -3.39 -12.89 8.54
C ARG A 32 -2.43 -13.63 7.61
N PHE A 33 -2.48 -13.31 6.32
CA PHE A 33 -1.58 -13.92 5.34
C PHE A 33 -0.13 -13.63 5.67
N ALA A 34 0.17 -12.38 6.00
CA ALA A 34 1.54 -11.96 6.31
C ALA A 34 2.03 -12.64 7.58
N HIS A 35 1.17 -12.74 8.58
CA HIS A 35 1.56 -13.39 9.82
C HIS A 35 1.85 -14.88 9.57
N LYS A 36 0.97 -15.54 8.86
CA LYS A 36 1.13 -16.96 8.57
C LYS A 36 2.40 -17.25 7.78
N ASN A 37 2.73 -16.38 6.84
CA ASN A 37 3.87 -16.60 5.95
C ASN A 37 5.10 -15.83 6.37
N LYS A 38 5.09 -15.24 7.57
CA LYS A 38 6.23 -14.56 8.16
C LYS A 38 6.77 -13.44 7.26
N ILE A 39 5.87 -12.68 6.70
CA ILE A 39 6.20 -11.55 5.86
C ILE A 39 6.37 -10.34 6.76
N SER A 40 7.55 -9.72 6.71
CA SER A 40 7.87 -8.60 7.59
C SER A 40 7.32 -7.28 7.05
N ASP A 41 7.09 -6.35 7.96
CA ASP A 41 6.69 -5.00 7.58
C ASP A 41 7.75 -4.33 6.72
N GLN A 42 9.02 -4.62 6.96
CA GLN A 42 10.08 -4.05 6.16
C GLN A 42 9.98 -4.48 4.70
N SER A 43 9.64 -5.75 4.46
CA SER A 43 9.44 -6.24 3.09
C SER A 43 8.36 -5.44 2.39
N LEU A 44 7.27 -5.14 3.10
CA LEU A 44 6.18 -4.38 2.52
C LEU A 44 6.60 -2.94 2.24
N ARG A 45 7.34 -2.34 3.15
CA ARG A 45 7.84 -0.98 2.92
C ARG A 45 8.75 -0.92 1.69
N GLU A 46 9.57 -1.93 1.50
CA GLU A 46 10.46 -1.95 0.34
C GLU A 46 9.72 -2.08 -0.97
N ILE A 47 8.67 -2.89 -0.98
CA ILE A 47 7.85 -3.04 -2.16
C ILE A 47 7.19 -1.74 -2.55
N VAL A 48 6.67 -1.01 -1.57
CA VAL A 48 6.04 0.28 -1.83
C VAL A 48 7.09 1.29 -2.28
N LYS A 49 8.27 1.24 -1.70
CA LYS A 49 9.35 2.13 -2.12
C LYS A 49 9.73 1.89 -3.58
N GLN A 50 9.78 0.64 -4.00
CA GLN A 50 10.02 0.32 -5.40
C GLN A 50 8.94 0.91 -6.30
N ALA A 51 7.68 0.79 -5.88
CA ALA A 51 6.58 1.36 -6.65
C ALA A 51 6.70 2.89 -6.74
N ASP A 52 7.08 3.54 -5.65
CA ASP A 52 7.29 4.99 -5.65
C ASP A 52 8.41 5.40 -6.60
N ASN A 53 9.36 4.52 -6.82
CA ASN A 53 10.46 4.76 -7.76
C ASN A 53 10.12 4.35 -9.18
N GLY A 54 8.88 4.00 -9.44
CA GLY A 54 8.44 3.63 -10.77
C GLY A 54 8.61 2.16 -11.12
N LEU A 55 9.05 1.34 -10.18
CA LEU A 55 9.27 -0.08 -10.42
C LEU A 55 8.01 -0.86 -10.07
N ILE A 56 7.08 -0.89 -10.99
CA ILE A 56 5.79 -1.55 -10.81
C ILE A 56 5.72 -2.74 -11.75
N SER A 57 5.43 -3.92 -11.20
CA SER A 57 5.36 -5.14 -12.00
C SER A 57 4.22 -5.11 -12.99
N ALA A 58 3.04 -4.69 -12.55
CA ALA A 58 1.90 -4.55 -13.44
C ALA A 58 0.95 -3.52 -12.85
N ASN A 59 0.39 -2.69 -13.72
CA ASN A 59 -0.63 -1.71 -13.36
C ASN A 59 -1.95 -2.23 -13.89
N LEU A 60 -2.88 -2.52 -13.00
CA LEU A 60 -4.16 -3.11 -13.38
C LEU A 60 -5.25 -2.08 -13.57
N GLY A 61 -4.94 -0.79 -13.34
CA GLY A 61 -5.91 0.27 -13.50
C GLY A 61 -6.60 0.65 -12.21
N ASN A 62 -7.15 1.86 -12.16
CA ASN A 62 -7.92 2.40 -11.03
C ASN A 62 -7.15 2.39 -9.71
N GLY A 63 -5.84 2.46 -9.78
CA GLY A 63 -5.02 2.45 -8.57
C GLY A 63 -4.65 1.06 -8.09
N VAL A 64 -4.95 0.02 -8.85
CA VAL A 64 -4.58 -1.35 -8.47
C VAL A 64 -3.26 -1.70 -9.15
N ILE A 65 -2.28 -2.11 -8.37
CA ILE A 65 -1.01 -2.57 -8.93
C ILE A 65 -0.70 -3.97 -8.40
N LYS A 66 0.17 -4.65 -9.11
CA LYS A 66 0.66 -5.96 -8.73
C LYS A 66 2.17 -5.87 -8.54
N GLN A 67 2.67 -6.38 -7.42
CA GLN A 67 4.09 -6.34 -7.11
C GLN A 67 4.57 -7.70 -6.66
N ARG A 68 5.82 -7.99 -6.95
CA ARG A 68 6.45 -9.22 -6.50
C ARG A 68 6.92 -9.04 -5.06
N LEU A 69 6.75 -10.09 -4.28
CA LEU A 69 7.23 -10.12 -2.90
C LEU A 69 8.10 -11.37 -2.76
N PRO A 70 9.41 -11.21 -2.59
CA PRO A 70 10.28 -12.38 -2.45
C PRO A 70 9.95 -13.17 -1.20
N ARG A 71 10.04 -14.48 -1.29
CA ARG A 71 9.87 -15.35 -0.13
C ARG A 71 11.15 -15.35 0.68
N VAL A 72 11.02 -15.22 2.00
CA VAL A 72 12.18 -15.26 2.89
C VAL A 72 12.82 -16.66 2.82
N GLY A 73 14.11 -16.68 2.54
CA GLY A 73 14.85 -17.95 2.46
C GLY A 73 14.53 -18.79 1.26
N GLY A 74 13.61 -18.32 0.40
CA GLY A 74 13.26 -19.04 -0.80
C GLY A 74 14.12 -18.63 -1.96
N GLY A 75 14.16 -19.47 -2.98
CA GLY A 75 14.87 -19.15 -4.20
C GLY A 75 14.08 -18.14 -5.03
N LYS A 76 14.59 -17.88 -6.22
CA LYS A 76 14.00 -16.89 -7.11
C LYS A 76 12.55 -17.19 -7.47
N SER A 77 12.19 -18.46 -7.50
CA SER A 77 10.88 -18.87 -7.97
C SER A 77 9.85 -18.99 -6.86
N GLY A 78 10.23 -18.74 -5.62
CA GLY A 78 9.35 -19.00 -4.49
C GLY A 78 8.60 -17.79 -3.97
N GLY A 79 8.50 -16.74 -4.75
CA GLY A 79 7.90 -15.51 -4.26
C GLY A 79 6.40 -15.48 -4.37
N TYR A 80 5.86 -14.39 -3.83
CA TYR A 80 4.42 -14.11 -3.89
C TYR A 80 4.16 -12.99 -4.87
N ARG A 81 2.93 -12.92 -5.34
CA ARG A 81 2.40 -11.75 -6.04
C ARG A 81 1.45 -11.05 -5.09
N THR A 82 1.59 -9.74 -4.95
CA THR A 82 0.71 -8.97 -4.07
C THR A 82 -0.14 -8.05 -4.92
N ILE A 83 -1.37 -7.83 -4.45
CA ILE A 83 -2.29 -6.86 -5.04
C ILE A 83 -2.37 -5.70 -4.06
N ILE A 84 -2.11 -4.50 -4.55
CA ILE A 84 -2.00 -3.31 -3.74
C ILE A 84 -2.87 -2.21 -4.35
N PHE A 85 -3.68 -1.55 -3.50
CA PHE A 85 -4.33 -0.31 -3.90
C PHE A 85 -3.34 0.80 -3.59
N TYR A 86 -2.97 1.56 -4.61
CA TYR A 86 -1.77 2.39 -4.52
C TYR A 86 -2.03 3.78 -5.08
N ARG A 87 -1.64 4.78 -4.30
CA ARG A 87 -1.63 6.18 -4.74
C ARG A 87 -0.23 6.71 -4.48
N VAL A 88 0.43 7.14 -5.54
CA VAL A 88 1.83 7.55 -5.49
C VAL A 88 2.06 8.57 -4.39
N GLY A 89 3.03 8.29 -3.54
CA GLY A 89 3.45 9.24 -2.51
C GLY A 89 2.47 9.43 -1.38
N MET A 90 1.36 8.69 -1.35
CA MET A 90 0.34 8.92 -0.34
C MET A 90 -0.05 7.67 0.42
N ARG A 91 -0.62 6.69 -0.24
CA ARG A 91 -1.20 5.53 0.43
C ARG A 91 -1.00 4.26 -0.36
N ALA A 92 -0.79 3.17 0.34
CA ALA A 92 -0.74 1.85 -0.25
C ALA A 92 -1.47 0.89 0.69
N PHE A 93 -2.39 0.10 0.13
CA PHE A 93 -3.16 -0.88 0.90
C PHE A 93 -2.89 -2.25 0.30
N PHE A 94 -2.27 -3.13 1.10
CA PHE A 94 -2.06 -4.52 0.70
C PHE A 94 -3.35 -5.27 0.95
N VAL A 95 -3.96 -5.78 -0.10
CA VAL A 95 -5.29 -6.38 0.00
C VAL A 95 -5.34 -7.86 -0.35
N TYR A 96 -4.36 -8.38 -1.08
CA TYR A 96 -4.35 -9.77 -1.45
C TYR A 96 -2.95 -10.20 -1.85
N ALA A 97 -2.69 -11.49 -1.75
CA ALA A 97 -1.43 -12.07 -2.21
C ALA A 97 -1.64 -13.54 -2.51
N TYR A 98 -0.80 -14.07 -3.37
CA TYR A 98 -0.83 -15.49 -3.69
C TYR A 98 0.57 -15.95 -4.08
N ALA A 99 0.83 -17.22 -3.85
CA ALA A 99 2.09 -17.83 -4.28
C ALA A 99 1.96 -18.23 -5.73
N LYS A 100 2.91 -17.80 -6.54
CA LYS A 100 2.81 -18.06 -7.97
C LYS A 100 2.83 -19.54 -8.31
N ASN A 101 3.50 -20.34 -7.48
CA ASN A 101 3.52 -21.78 -7.73
C ASN A 101 2.19 -22.47 -7.37
N GLU A 102 1.30 -21.77 -6.69
CA GLU A 102 -0.01 -22.32 -6.33
C GLU A 102 -1.12 -21.82 -7.24
N ARG A 103 -0.95 -20.63 -7.81
CA ARG A 103 -1.87 -20.14 -8.82
C ARG A 103 -1.14 -19.16 -9.70
N GLU A 104 -1.49 -19.19 -10.97
CA GLU A 104 -0.79 -18.39 -11.98
C GLU A 104 -1.12 -16.91 -11.85
N ASN A 105 -2.39 -16.60 -11.60
CA ASN A 105 -2.83 -15.23 -11.63
C ASN A 105 -4.21 -15.15 -10.96
N ILE A 106 -4.64 -13.93 -10.67
CA ILE A 106 -6.03 -13.73 -10.25
C ILE A 106 -6.94 -13.85 -11.47
N THR A 107 -8.21 -14.16 -11.23
CA THR A 107 -9.17 -14.25 -12.31
C THR A 107 -9.60 -12.87 -12.77
N ALA A 108 -10.22 -12.81 -13.94
CA ALA A 108 -10.74 -11.53 -14.44
C ALA A 108 -11.82 -10.97 -13.51
N THR A 109 -12.60 -11.82 -12.90
CA THR A 109 -13.62 -11.39 -11.95
C THR A 109 -13.00 -10.77 -10.71
N GLU A 110 -11.96 -11.42 -10.18
CA GLU A 110 -11.23 -10.86 -9.03
C GLU A 110 -10.60 -9.53 -9.38
N GLU A 111 -9.97 -9.44 -10.53
CA GLU A 111 -9.33 -8.20 -10.95
C GLU A 111 -10.35 -7.08 -11.07
N SER A 112 -11.51 -7.37 -11.65
CA SER A 112 -12.58 -6.40 -11.77
C SER A 112 -13.07 -5.92 -10.41
N ALA A 113 -13.20 -6.85 -9.46
CA ALA A 113 -13.64 -6.50 -8.11
C ALA A 113 -12.63 -5.58 -7.43
N PHE A 114 -11.33 -5.86 -7.60
CA PHE A 114 -10.30 -5.00 -7.03
C PHE A 114 -10.35 -3.60 -7.66
N ARG A 115 -10.51 -3.51 -8.97
CA ARG A 115 -10.59 -2.21 -9.62
C ARG A 115 -11.79 -1.40 -9.16
N LYS A 116 -12.90 -2.07 -8.85
CA LYS A 116 -14.08 -1.36 -8.34
C LYS A 116 -13.89 -0.89 -6.89
N ALA A 117 -13.19 -1.69 -6.09
CA ALA A 117 -13.01 -1.35 -4.68
C ALA A 117 -11.94 -0.29 -4.45
N ALA A 118 -10.91 -0.26 -5.29
CA ALA A 118 -9.73 0.57 -5.03
C ALA A 118 -10.05 2.06 -4.87
N PRO A 119 -10.85 2.68 -5.76
CA PRO A 119 -11.11 4.12 -5.58
C PRO A 119 -11.77 4.44 -4.26
N HIS A 120 -12.66 3.57 -3.79
CA HIS A 120 -13.34 3.81 -2.50
C HIS A 120 -12.35 3.78 -1.35
N VAL A 121 -11.44 2.82 -1.36
CA VAL A 121 -10.45 2.68 -0.30
C VAL A 121 -9.45 3.82 -0.37
N LEU A 122 -8.99 4.15 -1.57
CA LEU A 122 -7.98 5.20 -1.74
C LEU A 122 -8.53 6.59 -1.41
N ASN A 123 -9.83 6.77 -1.44
CA ASN A 123 -10.46 8.06 -1.15
C ASN A 123 -11.02 8.16 0.27
N LEU A 124 -10.77 7.18 1.13
CA LEU A 124 -11.20 7.27 2.53
C LEU A 124 -10.58 8.49 3.18
N THR A 125 -11.39 9.20 3.97
CA THR A 125 -10.85 10.30 4.77
C THR A 125 -9.99 9.73 5.90
N ASP A 126 -9.16 10.58 6.48
CA ASP A 126 -8.34 10.15 7.60
C ASP A 126 -9.20 9.67 8.75
N GLU A 127 -10.34 10.33 8.99
CA GLU A 127 -11.27 9.92 10.05
C GLU A 127 -11.88 8.56 9.78
N GLN A 128 -12.33 8.34 8.53
CA GLN A 128 -12.90 7.05 8.16
C GLN A 128 -11.86 5.95 8.29
N LEU A 129 -10.64 6.23 7.88
CA LEU A 129 -9.57 5.27 7.96
C LEU A 129 -9.24 4.93 9.41
N ALA A 130 -9.21 5.95 10.28
CA ALA A 130 -8.96 5.72 11.70
C ALA A 130 -10.01 4.81 12.30
N GLN A 131 -11.30 5.00 11.93
CA GLN A 131 -12.36 4.14 12.42
C GLN A 131 -12.18 2.69 11.96
N LEU A 132 -11.79 2.51 10.71
CA LEU A 132 -11.60 1.16 10.19
C LEU A 132 -10.41 0.48 10.86
N ILE A 133 -9.37 1.24 11.21
CA ILE A 133 -8.25 0.69 11.95
C ILE A 133 -8.70 0.26 13.34
N LEU A 134 -9.49 1.09 14.02
CA LEU A 134 -10.01 0.72 15.33
C LEU A 134 -10.87 -0.53 15.29
N GLN A 135 -11.59 -0.73 14.19
CA GLN A 135 -12.45 -1.89 14.03
C GLN A 135 -11.70 -3.14 13.59
N GLY A 136 -10.39 -3.03 13.34
CA GLY A 136 -9.60 -4.16 12.90
C GLY A 136 -9.69 -4.47 11.42
N GLN A 137 -10.31 -3.58 10.63
CA GLN A 137 -10.41 -3.79 9.20
C GLN A 137 -9.09 -3.55 8.49
N PHE A 138 -8.30 -2.61 9.00
CA PHE A 138 -6.96 -2.32 8.48
C PHE A 138 -5.97 -2.24 9.62
N THR A 139 -4.75 -2.63 9.32
CA THR A 139 -3.61 -2.48 10.22
C THR A 139 -2.59 -1.61 9.52
N GLU A 140 -2.15 -0.55 10.16
CA GLU A 140 -1.14 0.31 9.57
C GLU A 140 0.25 -0.27 9.79
N VAL A 141 1.05 -0.29 8.72
CA VAL A 141 2.44 -0.71 8.79
C VAL A 141 3.23 0.49 9.31
N PRO A 142 3.91 0.36 10.43
CA PRO A 142 4.64 1.51 10.98
C PRO A 142 5.78 1.93 10.07
N ASN A 143 6.06 3.21 10.06
CA ASN A 143 7.29 3.72 9.49
C ASN A 143 8.42 3.30 10.42
N GLU A 144 9.61 3.14 9.87
CA GLU A 144 10.72 2.68 10.70
C GLU A 144 10.95 3.47 11.93
#